data_d458c3dd14a334dfccea37954cffb54a
#
_entry.id   d458c3dd14a334dfccea37954cffb54a
#
_cell.length_a   1.000
_cell.length_b   1.000
_cell.length_c   1.000
_cell.angle_alpha   90.00
_cell.angle_beta   90.00
_cell.angle_gamma   90.00
#
_symmetry.space_group_name_H-M   'P 1'
#
loop_
_entity.id
_entity.type
_entity.pdbx_description
1 polymer ?
#
loop_
_entity_poly.entity_id
_entity_poly.type
_entity_poly.pdbx_seq_one_letter_code
_entity_poly.pdbx_strand_id
1 'polypeptide(L)'
;MNGLLRRAALALLLLVLLAPPALAARDVPFLAGRVNDTAGMLSPAARQRIEAKLADLEKQTGAQVAVLTIDSLNGDALEDYSVKAAKTWKLGQQGKNNGVLLLLVKNDRKMRIEVGYGLEPQLTDLQTHVILDEIVRPAFQSGDFDGGIEKGADAIASAVRGQGVPKSIGKPTDEGPANLPAGPRGGFSVFFLLIVGVFSFVALTTRGFQSWFFYLFLTPFYYFLGGATLGLILAGAWL
;
A
#
# COMPACT_ATOMS: atom_id res chain seq x y z
N MET A 1 -11.71 -50.15 -24.09
CA MET A 1 -12.01 -48.72 -24.24
C MET A 1 -12.64 -48.06 -22.99
N ASN A 2 -13.43 -48.80 -22.22
CA ASN A 2 -14.18 -48.22 -21.06
C ASN A 2 -13.33 -47.89 -19.81
N GLY A 3 -12.17 -48.55 -19.63
CA GLY A 3 -11.31 -48.32 -18.46
C GLY A 3 -10.51 -47.01 -18.52
N LEU A 4 -10.08 -46.60 -19.71
CA LEU A 4 -9.34 -45.39 -19.95
C LEU A 4 -10.23 -44.13 -19.79
N LEU A 5 -11.46 -44.21 -20.30
CA LEU A 5 -12.47 -43.16 -20.14
C LEU A 5 -12.88 -42.96 -18.69
N ARG A 6 -13.03 -44.04 -17.91
CA ARG A 6 -13.33 -43.94 -16.46
C ARG A 6 -12.18 -43.30 -15.68
N ARG A 7 -10.92 -43.64 -15.98
CA ARG A 7 -9.73 -43.03 -15.35
C ARG A 7 -9.58 -41.56 -15.70
N ALA A 8 -9.85 -41.18 -16.96
CA ALA A 8 -9.84 -39.81 -17.39
C ALA A 8 -10.96 -38.99 -16.72
N ALA A 9 -12.17 -39.55 -16.61
CA ALA A 9 -13.28 -38.88 -15.91
C ALA A 9 -13.02 -38.69 -14.40
N LEU A 10 -12.41 -39.70 -13.74
CA LEU A 10 -12.01 -39.58 -12.33
C LEU A 10 -10.90 -38.56 -12.13
N ALA A 11 -9.92 -38.47 -13.01
CA ALA A 11 -8.86 -37.48 -12.95
C ALA A 11 -9.40 -36.05 -13.15
N LEU A 12 -10.35 -35.87 -14.08
CA LEU A 12 -11.01 -34.60 -14.32
C LEU A 12 -11.86 -34.17 -13.13
N LEU A 13 -12.59 -35.12 -12.51
CA LEU A 13 -13.37 -34.85 -11.31
C LEU A 13 -12.49 -34.47 -10.13
N LEU A 14 -11.35 -35.14 -9.97
CA LEU A 14 -10.37 -34.80 -8.94
C LEU A 14 -9.75 -33.41 -9.17
N LEU A 15 -9.49 -33.02 -10.42
CA LEU A 15 -8.97 -31.69 -10.78
C LEU A 15 -9.98 -30.60 -10.46
N VAL A 16 -11.28 -30.82 -10.67
CA VAL A 16 -12.36 -29.88 -10.34
C VAL A 16 -12.54 -29.76 -8.82
N LEU A 17 -12.37 -30.86 -8.08
CA LEU A 17 -12.46 -30.87 -6.62
C LEU A 17 -11.25 -30.19 -5.93
N LEU A 18 -10.11 -30.14 -6.59
CA LEU A 18 -8.89 -29.46 -6.13
C LEU A 18 -8.83 -28.00 -6.56
N ALA A 19 -9.79 -27.50 -7.35
CA ALA A 19 -9.82 -26.09 -7.72
C ALA A 19 -10.05 -25.26 -6.44
N PRO A 20 -9.14 -24.30 -6.13
CA PRO A 20 -9.37 -23.43 -4.99
C PRO A 20 -10.69 -22.67 -5.19
N PRO A 21 -11.48 -22.44 -4.12
CA PRO A 21 -12.67 -21.61 -4.24
C PRO A 21 -12.26 -20.28 -4.84
N ALA A 22 -12.90 -19.88 -5.92
CA ALA A 22 -12.73 -18.55 -6.49
C ALA A 22 -13.12 -17.56 -5.39
N LEU A 23 -12.15 -16.78 -4.88
CA LEU A 23 -12.40 -15.69 -3.96
C LEU A 23 -13.27 -14.69 -4.71
N ALA A 24 -14.55 -14.65 -4.39
CA ALA A 24 -15.47 -13.67 -4.95
C ALA A 24 -15.00 -12.28 -4.45
N ALA A 25 -14.79 -11.36 -5.39
CA ALA A 25 -14.45 -9.97 -5.07
C ALA A 25 -15.48 -9.40 -4.09
N ARG A 26 -15.01 -8.68 -3.06
CA ARG A 26 -15.91 -8.12 -2.05
C ARG A 26 -16.85 -7.09 -2.67
N ASP A 27 -18.13 -7.21 -2.37
CA ASP A 27 -19.10 -6.22 -2.77
C ASP A 27 -18.96 -4.93 -1.95
N VAL A 28 -19.23 -3.80 -2.61
CA VAL A 28 -19.28 -2.49 -1.96
C VAL A 28 -20.62 -2.35 -1.24
N PRO A 29 -20.64 -2.03 0.07
CA PRO A 29 -21.87 -1.87 0.81
C PRO A 29 -22.68 -0.68 0.27
N PHE A 30 -23.97 -0.65 0.56
CA PHE A 30 -24.83 0.46 0.21
C PHE A 30 -24.41 1.74 0.92
N LEU A 31 -24.41 2.86 0.21
CA LEU A 31 -24.11 4.19 0.77
C LEU A 31 -25.31 4.67 1.60
N ALA A 32 -25.24 4.54 2.93
CA ALA A 32 -26.30 4.94 3.84
C ALA A 32 -26.19 6.40 4.32
N GLY A 33 -25.00 6.96 4.24
CA GLY A 33 -24.65 8.31 4.68
C GLY A 33 -23.19 8.61 4.37
N ARG A 34 -22.65 9.68 4.88
CA ARG A 34 -21.22 10.00 4.73
C ARG A 34 -20.32 9.09 5.55
N VAL A 35 -20.88 8.49 6.62
CA VAL A 35 -20.15 7.53 7.48
C VAL A 35 -20.82 6.17 7.41
N ASN A 36 -20.15 5.22 6.77
CA ASN A 36 -20.60 3.85 6.58
C ASN A 36 -19.70 2.90 7.37
N ASP A 37 -20.04 2.72 8.63
CA ASP A 37 -19.28 1.87 9.57
C ASP A 37 -19.85 0.45 9.57
N THR A 38 -19.36 -0.40 8.65
CA THR A 38 -19.78 -1.81 8.57
C THR A 38 -18.92 -2.74 9.42
N ALA A 39 -17.74 -2.28 9.86
CA ALA A 39 -16.84 -3.03 10.72
C ALA A 39 -17.05 -2.75 12.23
N GLY A 40 -17.99 -1.88 12.59
CA GLY A 40 -18.23 -1.52 13.97
C GLY A 40 -16.99 -0.92 14.65
N MET A 41 -16.32 -0.02 13.97
CA MET A 41 -15.11 0.65 14.49
C MET A 41 -15.45 1.94 15.23
N LEU A 42 -16.64 2.51 15.02
CA LEU A 42 -17.07 3.78 15.56
C LEU A 42 -18.17 3.61 16.63
N SER A 43 -18.06 4.37 17.69
CA SER A 43 -19.19 4.56 18.58
C SER A 43 -20.32 5.36 17.88
N PRO A 44 -21.59 5.18 18.28
CA PRO A 44 -22.69 5.94 17.69
C PRO A 44 -22.50 7.46 17.80
N ALA A 45 -21.91 7.93 18.90
CA ALA A 45 -21.65 9.35 19.12
C ALA A 45 -20.56 9.89 18.16
N ALA A 46 -19.45 9.15 17.97
CA ALA A 46 -18.40 9.53 17.02
C ALA A 46 -18.92 9.55 15.60
N ARG A 47 -19.70 8.52 15.23
CA ARG A 47 -20.33 8.45 13.91
C ARG A 47 -21.20 9.69 13.62
N GLN A 48 -22.02 10.10 14.57
CA GLN A 48 -22.88 11.29 14.43
C GLN A 48 -22.06 12.58 14.28
N ARG A 49 -20.99 12.73 15.08
CA ARG A 49 -20.11 13.91 15.00
C ARG A 49 -19.42 13.99 13.64
N ILE A 50 -18.85 12.88 13.14
CA ILE A 50 -18.18 12.83 11.85
C ILE A 50 -19.18 13.10 10.72
N GLU A 51 -20.37 12.49 10.77
CA GLU A 51 -21.43 12.72 9.79
C GLU A 51 -21.81 14.21 9.69
N ALA A 52 -22.00 14.88 10.85
CA ALA A 52 -22.33 16.30 10.88
C ALA A 52 -21.20 17.18 10.32
N LYS A 53 -19.94 16.89 10.67
CA LYS A 53 -18.76 17.61 10.16
C LYS A 53 -18.61 17.47 8.65
N LEU A 54 -18.77 16.27 8.12
CA LEU A 54 -18.66 16.02 6.69
C LEU A 54 -19.83 16.62 5.91
N ALA A 55 -21.05 16.64 6.50
CA ALA A 55 -22.21 17.34 5.93
C ALA A 55 -21.98 18.85 5.85
N ASP A 56 -21.38 19.43 6.88
CA ASP A 56 -21.06 20.85 6.91
C ASP A 56 -19.94 21.19 5.90
N LEU A 57 -18.91 20.36 5.80
CA LEU A 57 -17.87 20.50 4.78
C LEU A 57 -18.46 20.52 3.35
N GLU A 58 -19.35 19.58 3.06
CA GLU A 58 -20.00 19.52 1.73
C GLU A 58 -20.82 20.77 1.43
N LYS A 59 -21.54 21.31 2.44
CA LYS A 59 -22.29 22.58 2.27
C LYS A 59 -21.37 23.75 1.98
N GLN A 60 -20.19 23.81 2.62
CA GLN A 60 -19.24 24.92 2.48
C GLN A 60 -18.45 24.87 1.18
N THR A 61 -18.04 23.68 0.75
CA THR A 61 -17.05 23.49 -0.34
C THR A 61 -17.64 22.79 -1.57
N GLY A 62 -18.75 22.10 -1.40
CA GLY A 62 -19.30 21.19 -2.41
C GLY A 62 -18.55 19.87 -2.53
N ALA A 63 -17.44 19.68 -1.80
CA ALA A 63 -16.68 18.43 -1.80
C ALA A 63 -17.43 17.34 -1.04
N GLN A 64 -17.47 16.13 -1.60
CA GLN A 64 -18.13 14.99 -1.00
C GLN A 64 -17.11 14.06 -0.36
N VAL A 65 -17.09 14.03 0.96
CA VAL A 65 -16.19 13.15 1.72
C VAL A 65 -17.01 12.04 2.39
N ALA A 66 -16.60 10.80 2.19
CA ALA A 66 -17.20 9.64 2.83
C ALA A 66 -16.16 8.83 3.61
N VAL A 67 -16.61 8.20 4.69
CA VAL A 67 -15.86 7.23 5.48
C VAL A 67 -16.48 5.86 5.30
N LEU A 68 -15.66 4.86 4.98
CA LEU A 68 -16.05 3.46 4.91
C LEU A 68 -15.17 2.62 5.79
N THR A 69 -15.76 1.90 6.73
CA THR A 69 -15.06 0.85 7.47
C THR A 69 -15.58 -0.51 7.02
N ILE A 70 -14.68 -1.45 6.80
CA ILE A 70 -14.99 -2.85 6.45
C ILE A 70 -14.14 -3.80 7.29
N ASP A 71 -14.62 -5.03 7.47
CA ASP A 71 -13.89 -6.04 8.24
C ASP A 71 -12.62 -6.51 7.52
N SER A 72 -12.73 -6.90 6.26
CA SER A 72 -11.62 -7.42 5.45
C SER A 72 -11.85 -7.18 3.97
N LEU A 73 -10.79 -7.11 3.19
CA LEU A 73 -10.83 -7.07 1.72
C LEU A 73 -11.10 -8.43 1.09
N ASN A 74 -11.04 -9.52 1.85
CA ASN A 74 -11.20 -10.89 1.37
C ASN A 74 -10.27 -11.25 0.18
N GLY A 75 -9.08 -10.67 0.17
CA GLY A 75 -8.08 -10.89 -0.88
C GLY A 75 -8.06 -9.85 -2.00
N ASP A 76 -9.03 -8.94 -2.06
CA ASP A 76 -8.99 -7.83 -3.03
C ASP A 76 -7.81 -6.88 -2.74
N ALA A 77 -7.29 -6.25 -3.80
CA ALA A 77 -6.31 -5.18 -3.64
C ALA A 77 -6.99 -3.95 -3.03
N LEU A 78 -6.28 -3.30 -2.09
CA LEU A 78 -6.80 -2.12 -1.37
C LEU A 78 -7.15 -0.98 -2.34
N GLU A 79 -6.28 -0.75 -3.31
CA GLU A 79 -6.39 0.28 -4.34
C GLU A 79 -7.62 0.03 -5.22
N ASP A 80 -7.76 -1.19 -5.73
CA ASP A 80 -8.88 -1.55 -6.61
C ASP A 80 -10.22 -1.44 -5.89
N TYR A 81 -10.25 -1.88 -4.63
CA TYR A 81 -11.46 -1.79 -3.81
C TYR A 81 -11.84 -0.35 -3.50
N SER A 82 -10.87 0.53 -3.16
CA SER A 82 -11.13 1.94 -2.87
C SER A 82 -11.70 2.67 -4.08
N VAL A 83 -11.10 2.46 -5.26
CA VAL A 83 -11.58 3.01 -6.53
C VAL A 83 -12.98 2.47 -6.89
N LYS A 84 -13.20 1.16 -6.71
CA LYS A 84 -14.50 0.51 -6.91
C LYS A 84 -15.56 1.13 -6.00
N ALA A 85 -15.25 1.32 -4.72
CA ALA A 85 -16.17 1.91 -3.75
C ALA A 85 -16.52 3.38 -4.11
N ALA A 86 -15.52 4.21 -4.38
CA ALA A 86 -15.72 5.60 -4.78
C ALA A 86 -16.57 5.73 -6.05
N LYS A 87 -16.34 4.88 -7.05
CA LYS A 87 -17.11 4.83 -8.29
C LYS A 87 -18.54 4.32 -8.07
N THR A 88 -18.72 3.25 -7.29
CA THR A 88 -20.05 2.68 -6.99
C THR A 88 -20.92 3.70 -6.27
N TRP A 89 -20.34 4.44 -5.34
CA TRP A 89 -21.00 5.49 -4.59
C TRP A 89 -21.12 6.80 -5.36
N LYS A 90 -20.49 6.89 -6.54
CA LYS A 90 -20.44 8.11 -7.35
C LYS A 90 -20.01 9.33 -6.53
N LEU A 91 -18.95 9.15 -5.71
CA LEU A 91 -18.46 10.23 -4.86
C LEU A 91 -17.93 11.40 -5.69
N GLY A 92 -18.37 12.59 -5.34
CA GLY A 92 -18.04 13.82 -6.03
C GLY A 92 -19.10 14.28 -7.01
N GLN A 93 -19.13 15.58 -7.25
CA GLN A 93 -20.06 16.19 -8.19
C GLN A 93 -19.63 15.89 -9.63
N GLN A 94 -20.59 15.63 -10.48
CA GLN A 94 -20.34 15.37 -11.90
C GLN A 94 -19.56 16.53 -12.54
N GLY A 95 -18.47 16.20 -13.23
CA GLY A 95 -17.59 17.18 -13.88
C GLY A 95 -16.59 17.87 -12.95
N LYS A 96 -16.78 17.82 -11.62
CA LYS A 96 -15.85 18.40 -10.65
C LYS A 96 -14.88 17.38 -10.06
N ASN A 97 -15.26 16.09 -10.01
CA ASN A 97 -14.47 15.00 -9.44
C ASN A 97 -13.94 15.33 -8.03
N ASN A 98 -14.78 15.96 -7.21
CA ASN A 98 -14.45 16.47 -5.88
C ASN A 98 -14.93 15.54 -4.76
N GLY A 99 -14.76 14.24 -4.97
CA GLY A 99 -15.04 13.18 -3.98
C GLY A 99 -13.79 12.75 -3.23
N VAL A 100 -13.93 12.36 -1.96
CA VAL A 100 -12.87 11.72 -1.16
C VAL A 100 -13.46 10.55 -0.39
N LEU A 101 -12.78 9.41 -0.40
CA LEU A 101 -13.14 8.24 0.39
C LEU A 101 -12.02 7.92 1.38
N LEU A 102 -12.32 7.95 2.68
CA LEU A 102 -11.47 7.37 3.72
C LEU A 102 -11.91 5.91 3.93
N LEU A 103 -11.10 4.97 3.44
CA LEU A 103 -11.32 3.53 3.58
C LEU A 103 -10.46 2.97 4.71
N LEU A 104 -11.09 2.22 5.61
CA LEU A 104 -10.45 1.58 6.76
C LEU A 104 -10.82 0.11 6.78
N VAL A 105 -9.83 -0.77 6.80
CA VAL A 105 -10.00 -2.23 6.78
C VAL A 105 -9.49 -2.81 8.09
N LYS A 106 -10.42 -3.23 8.95
CA LYS A 106 -10.16 -3.58 10.35
C LYS A 106 -9.19 -4.74 10.51
N ASN A 107 -9.52 -5.89 9.96
CA ASN A 107 -8.75 -7.12 10.18
C ASN A 107 -7.44 -7.13 9.37
N ASP A 108 -7.45 -6.55 8.18
CA ASP A 108 -6.27 -6.45 7.32
C ASP A 108 -5.32 -5.34 7.77
N ARG A 109 -5.75 -4.47 8.71
CA ARG A 109 -5.02 -3.29 9.21
C ARG A 109 -4.54 -2.37 8.10
N LYS A 110 -5.36 -2.25 7.08
CA LYS A 110 -5.10 -1.40 5.91
C LYS A 110 -5.99 -0.18 5.93
N MET A 111 -5.50 0.91 5.38
CA MET A 111 -6.23 2.16 5.26
C MET A 111 -5.78 2.93 4.03
N ARG A 112 -6.70 3.67 3.41
CA ARG A 112 -6.44 4.44 2.21
C ARG A 112 -7.36 5.65 2.14
N ILE A 113 -6.83 6.75 1.62
CA ILE A 113 -7.63 7.89 1.19
C ILE A 113 -7.61 7.89 -0.34
N GLU A 114 -8.78 7.72 -0.93
CA GLU A 114 -8.98 7.84 -2.37
C GLU A 114 -9.46 9.24 -2.67
N VAL A 115 -8.75 9.97 -3.52
CA VAL A 115 -8.99 11.38 -3.81
C VAL A 115 -9.44 11.54 -5.25
N GLY A 116 -10.56 12.23 -5.47
CA GLY A 116 -10.99 12.60 -6.80
C GLY A 116 -10.09 13.67 -7.41
N TYR A 117 -9.86 13.57 -8.71
CA TYR A 117 -8.93 14.43 -9.47
C TYR A 117 -9.10 15.94 -9.21
N GLY A 118 -10.34 16.40 -8.98
CA GLY A 118 -10.62 17.81 -8.68
C GLY A 118 -10.08 18.30 -7.33
N LEU A 119 -9.71 17.41 -6.43
CA LEU A 119 -9.17 17.75 -5.11
C LEU A 119 -7.68 17.44 -4.95
N GLU A 120 -7.01 16.82 -5.94
CA GLU A 120 -5.58 16.53 -5.88
C GLU A 120 -4.70 17.76 -5.58
N PRO A 121 -5.03 18.99 -6.07
CA PRO A 121 -4.24 20.18 -5.70
C PRO A 121 -4.33 20.55 -4.21
N GLN A 122 -5.45 20.24 -3.53
CA GLN A 122 -5.69 20.56 -2.12
C GLN A 122 -5.33 19.39 -1.19
N LEU A 123 -5.51 18.15 -1.65
CA LEU A 123 -5.26 16.92 -0.92
C LEU A 123 -4.36 16.01 -1.75
N THR A 124 -3.07 16.30 -1.71
CA THR A 124 -2.04 15.57 -2.47
C THR A 124 -1.76 14.20 -1.86
N ASP A 125 -1.12 13.30 -2.61
CA ASP A 125 -0.67 11.99 -2.11
C ASP A 125 0.19 12.11 -0.85
N LEU A 126 1.09 13.07 -0.79
CA LEU A 126 1.90 13.31 0.39
C LEU A 126 1.02 13.64 1.60
N GLN A 127 0.01 14.49 1.43
CA GLN A 127 -0.90 14.86 2.51
C GLN A 127 -1.76 13.67 2.96
N THR A 128 -2.21 12.82 2.03
CA THR A 128 -2.95 11.60 2.40
C THR A 128 -2.08 10.65 3.23
N HIS A 129 -0.80 10.48 2.88
CA HIS A 129 0.16 9.71 3.67
C HIS A 129 0.35 10.30 5.07
N VAL A 130 0.55 11.63 5.19
CA VAL A 130 0.68 12.29 6.49
C VAL A 130 -0.57 12.07 7.35
N ILE A 131 -1.77 12.22 6.78
CA ILE A 131 -3.02 11.97 7.52
C ILE A 131 -3.09 10.53 8.03
N LEU A 132 -2.80 9.56 7.17
CA LEU A 132 -2.90 8.15 7.55
C LEU A 132 -1.82 7.74 8.54
N ASP A 133 -0.58 8.14 8.34
CA ASP A 133 0.56 7.63 9.09
C ASP A 133 0.83 8.43 10.38
N GLU A 134 0.59 9.74 10.37
CA GLU A 134 0.89 10.58 11.53
C GLU A 134 -0.33 10.89 12.41
N ILE A 135 -1.55 10.78 11.86
CA ILE A 135 -2.78 11.09 12.61
C ILE A 135 -3.59 9.83 12.91
N VAL A 136 -3.95 9.05 11.88
CA VAL A 136 -4.86 7.91 12.04
C VAL A 136 -4.15 6.72 12.68
N ARG A 137 -2.99 6.32 12.13
CA ARG A 137 -2.26 5.13 12.57
C ARG A 137 -1.86 5.16 14.05
N PRO A 138 -1.32 6.25 14.63
CA PRO A 138 -0.96 6.29 16.03
C PRO A 138 -2.18 6.15 16.97
N ALA A 139 -3.32 6.76 16.61
CA ALA A 139 -4.56 6.61 17.37
C ALA A 139 -5.05 5.15 17.35
N PHE A 140 -4.98 4.48 16.19
CA PHE A 140 -5.34 3.06 16.06
C PHE A 140 -4.41 2.15 16.86
N GLN A 141 -3.12 2.45 16.90
CA GLN A 141 -2.14 1.71 17.71
C GLN A 141 -2.42 1.83 19.21
N SER A 142 -2.98 2.95 19.66
CA SER A 142 -3.42 3.16 21.04
C SER A 142 -4.83 2.61 21.33
N GLY A 143 -5.53 2.07 20.31
CA GLY A 143 -6.90 1.57 20.44
C GLY A 143 -7.99 2.64 20.33
N ASP A 144 -7.62 3.90 20.07
CA ASP A 144 -8.55 5.02 19.89
C ASP A 144 -9.05 5.09 18.44
N PHE A 145 -9.97 4.19 18.08
CA PHE A 145 -10.55 4.17 16.73
C PHE A 145 -11.43 5.39 16.47
N ASP A 146 -12.26 5.78 17.43
CA ASP A 146 -13.14 6.95 17.33
C ASP A 146 -12.33 8.21 17.05
N GLY A 147 -11.33 8.48 17.90
CA GLY A 147 -10.47 9.66 17.76
C GLY A 147 -9.61 9.64 16.51
N GLY A 148 -9.12 8.46 16.10
CA GLY A 148 -8.32 8.32 14.90
C GLY A 148 -9.12 8.64 13.62
N ILE A 149 -10.33 8.11 13.51
CA ILE A 149 -11.19 8.36 12.35
C ILE A 149 -11.69 9.80 12.34
N GLU A 150 -12.08 10.33 13.51
CA GLU A 150 -12.55 11.71 13.61
C GLU A 150 -11.45 12.71 13.26
N LYS A 151 -10.24 12.56 13.80
CA LYS A 151 -9.08 13.41 13.47
C LYS A 151 -8.66 13.27 12.00
N GLY A 152 -8.72 12.06 11.43
CA GLY A 152 -8.47 11.82 10.02
C GLY A 152 -9.46 12.57 9.14
N ALA A 153 -10.75 12.49 9.45
CA ALA A 153 -11.81 13.23 8.76
C ALA A 153 -11.64 14.76 8.88
N ASP A 154 -11.26 15.25 10.07
CA ASP A 154 -10.97 16.67 10.30
C ASP A 154 -9.77 17.15 9.48
N ALA A 155 -8.72 16.34 9.39
CA ALA A 155 -7.53 16.64 8.58
C ALA A 155 -7.84 16.68 7.08
N ILE A 156 -8.62 15.73 6.58
CA ILE A 156 -9.14 15.74 5.20
C ILE A 156 -9.96 17.01 4.97
N ALA A 157 -10.86 17.35 5.89
CA ALA A 157 -11.69 18.55 5.78
C ALA A 157 -10.87 19.84 5.74
N SER A 158 -9.80 19.94 6.54
CA SER A 158 -8.87 21.08 6.53
C SER A 158 -8.14 21.20 5.20
N ALA A 159 -7.63 20.10 4.69
CA ALA A 159 -6.95 20.07 3.39
C ALA A 159 -7.91 20.50 2.25
N VAL A 160 -9.12 19.95 2.22
CA VAL A 160 -10.16 20.31 1.23
C VAL A 160 -10.53 21.79 1.27
N ARG A 161 -10.49 22.43 2.46
CA ARG A 161 -10.70 23.89 2.60
C ARG A 161 -9.46 24.70 2.17
N GLY A 162 -8.38 24.06 1.76
CA GLY A 162 -7.12 24.74 1.42
C GLY A 162 -6.30 25.22 2.62
N GLN A 163 -6.63 24.76 3.82
CA GLN A 163 -5.90 25.10 5.06
C GLN A 163 -4.69 24.21 5.31
N GLY A 164 -4.48 23.21 4.45
CA GLY A 164 -3.46 22.18 4.61
C GLY A 164 -3.81 21.15 5.69
N VAL A 165 -2.93 20.18 5.86
CA VAL A 165 -3.08 19.15 6.91
C VAL A 165 -2.54 19.75 8.22
N PRO A 166 -3.31 19.73 9.32
CA PRO A 166 -2.81 20.14 10.62
C PRO A 166 -1.55 19.30 10.96
N LYS A 167 -0.45 19.97 11.30
CA LYS A 167 0.70 19.24 11.85
C LYS A 167 0.21 18.46 13.07
N SER A 168 0.39 17.13 13.02
CA SER A 168 0.11 16.32 14.20
C SER A 168 0.86 16.94 15.38
N ILE A 169 0.17 17.18 16.51
CA ILE A 169 0.80 17.59 17.76
C ILE A 169 1.40 16.33 18.43
N GLY A 170 1.97 15.47 17.65
CA GLY A 170 2.91 14.44 18.03
C GLY A 170 4.28 15.08 17.84
N LYS A 171 5.05 15.14 18.91
CA LYS A 171 6.45 15.57 18.99
C LYS A 171 7.10 15.49 17.62
N PRO A 172 7.69 16.59 17.08
CA PRO A 172 8.52 16.45 15.89
C PRO A 172 9.62 15.47 16.32
N THR A 173 9.59 14.27 15.79
CA THR A 173 10.83 13.59 15.58
C THR A 173 11.51 14.46 14.53
N ASP A 174 12.47 15.28 14.95
CA ASP A 174 13.54 15.84 14.13
C ASP A 174 14.40 14.69 13.57
N GLU A 175 13.76 13.66 13.09
CA GLU A 175 14.32 12.69 12.20
C GLU A 175 14.08 13.26 10.81
N GLY A 176 15.00 14.14 10.42
CA GLY A 176 15.32 14.35 9.01
C GLY A 176 15.40 12.98 8.32
N PRO A 177 15.41 12.92 6.95
CA PRO A 177 15.08 11.74 6.16
C PRO A 177 15.60 10.49 6.84
N ALA A 178 14.69 9.73 7.39
CA ALA A 178 14.84 8.72 8.42
C ALA A 178 16.31 8.33 8.55
N ASN A 179 16.93 8.56 9.70
CA ASN A 179 17.96 7.66 10.16
C ASN A 179 17.29 6.27 10.12
N LEU A 180 17.18 5.74 8.90
CA LEU A 180 17.10 4.31 8.70
C LEU A 180 18.14 3.81 9.67
N PRO A 181 17.79 3.02 10.71
CA PRO A 181 18.77 2.45 11.60
C PRO A 181 19.83 1.99 10.64
N ALA A 182 21.04 2.55 10.76
CA ALA A 182 22.11 2.19 9.87
C ALA A 182 22.17 0.68 10.00
N GLY A 183 21.36 0.01 9.18
CA GLY A 183 21.28 -1.42 9.12
C GLY A 183 22.71 -1.82 8.96
N PRO A 184 23.20 -2.86 9.61
CA PRO A 184 24.61 -3.10 9.84
C PRO A 184 25.35 -2.91 8.53
N ARG A 185 25.77 -1.65 8.28
CA ARG A 185 26.52 -1.27 7.06
C ARG A 185 27.78 -2.11 6.92
N GLY A 186 28.25 -2.69 8.04
CA GLY A 186 29.35 -3.65 8.05
C GLY A 186 28.93 -5.10 7.76
N GLY A 187 27.81 -5.58 8.31
CA GLY A 187 27.44 -6.99 8.18
C GLY A 187 26.94 -7.38 6.80
N PHE A 188 26.19 -6.49 6.15
CA PHE A 188 25.73 -6.73 4.79
C PHE A 188 26.87 -6.67 3.77
N SER A 189 27.84 -5.76 3.97
CA SER A 189 29.04 -5.69 3.15
C SER A 189 29.92 -6.91 3.29
N VAL A 190 30.14 -7.42 4.51
CA VAL A 190 30.99 -8.62 4.74
C VAL A 190 30.34 -9.88 4.17
N PHE A 191 29.06 -10.09 4.41
CA PHE A 191 28.31 -11.22 3.85
C PHE A 191 28.27 -11.17 2.32
N PHE A 192 28.05 -9.99 1.76
CA PHE A 192 28.04 -9.78 0.32
C PHE A 192 29.41 -9.97 -0.32
N LEU A 193 30.48 -9.48 0.30
CA LEU A 193 31.87 -9.72 -0.14
C LEU A 193 32.23 -11.20 -0.08
N LEU A 194 31.72 -11.94 0.90
CA LEU A 194 31.93 -13.38 1.03
C LEU A 194 31.22 -14.14 -0.11
N ILE A 195 30.00 -13.78 -0.44
CA ILE A 195 29.28 -14.35 -1.59
C ILE A 195 29.99 -14.04 -2.91
N VAL A 196 30.34 -12.78 -3.16
CA VAL A 196 31.08 -12.37 -4.36
C VAL A 196 32.44 -13.09 -4.42
N GLY A 197 33.15 -13.23 -3.29
CA GLY A 197 34.41 -13.97 -3.21
C GLY A 197 34.27 -15.45 -3.57
N VAL A 198 33.25 -16.14 -3.04
CA VAL A 198 32.98 -17.55 -3.37
C VAL A 198 32.63 -17.73 -4.85
N PHE A 199 31.76 -16.89 -5.38
CA PHE A 199 31.38 -16.96 -6.80
C PHE A 199 32.57 -16.64 -7.73
N SER A 200 33.42 -15.68 -7.35
CA SER A 200 34.64 -15.36 -8.10
C SER A 200 35.64 -16.51 -8.05
N PHE A 201 35.81 -17.18 -6.91
CA PHE A 201 36.68 -18.35 -6.78
C PHE A 201 36.18 -19.53 -7.61
N VAL A 202 34.88 -19.81 -7.61
CA VAL A 202 34.26 -20.84 -8.45
C VAL A 202 34.45 -20.52 -9.93
N ALA A 203 34.26 -19.26 -10.34
CA ALA A 203 34.45 -18.82 -11.72
C ALA A 203 35.92 -18.98 -12.19
N LEU A 204 36.90 -18.77 -11.29
CA LEU A 204 38.33 -18.94 -11.59
C LEU A 204 38.76 -20.43 -11.69
N THR A 205 38.08 -21.31 -10.98
CA THR A 205 38.45 -22.74 -10.91
C THR A 205 37.74 -23.59 -11.95
N THR A 206 36.58 -23.12 -12.48
CA THR A 206 35.83 -23.84 -13.54
C THR A 206 36.25 -23.37 -14.93
N ARG A 207 36.92 -24.26 -15.68
CA ARG A 207 37.27 -24.01 -17.08
C ARG A 207 36.11 -24.45 -17.98
N GLY A 208 35.52 -23.50 -18.77
CA GLY A 208 34.49 -23.81 -19.76
C GLY A 208 33.43 -22.74 -19.92
N PHE A 209 32.43 -23.01 -20.79
CA PHE A 209 31.33 -22.10 -21.13
C PHE A 209 30.51 -21.59 -19.90
N GLN A 210 30.43 -22.38 -18.83
CA GLN A 210 29.77 -21.98 -17.59
C GLN A 210 30.47 -20.80 -16.87
N SER A 211 31.76 -20.65 -17.06
CA SER A 211 32.55 -19.56 -16.47
C SER A 211 32.12 -18.20 -17.01
N TRP A 212 31.81 -18.13 -18.31
CA TRP A 212 31.39 -16.89 -18.98
C TRP A 212 30.04 -16.36 -18.47
N PHE A 213 29.11 -17.25 -18.11
CA PHE A 213 27.81 -16.90 -17.54
C PHE A 213 27.94 -16.21 -16.19
N PHE A 214 28.86 -16.67 -15.33
CA PHE A 214 29.13 -16.05 -14.03
C PHE A 214 29.72 -14.64 -14.17
N TYR A 215 30.57 -14.41 -15.16
CA TYR A 215 31.13 -13.08 -15.40
C TYR A 215 30.07 -12.09 -15.89
N LEU A 216 29.21 -12.51 -16.80
CA LEU A 216 28.10 -11.68 -17.28
C LEU A 216 27.17 -11.25 -16.13
N PHE A 217 26.93 -12.17 -15.18
CA PHE A 217 26.04 -11.91 -14.05
C PHE A 217 26.72 -11.05 -12.96
N LEU A 218 28.02 -11.17 -12.76
CA LEU A 218 28.77 -10.44 -11.74
C LEU A 218 29.22 -9.02 -12.20
N THR A 219 29.30 -8.78 -13.50
CA THR A 219 29.74 -7.48 -14.07
C THR A 219 28.95 -6.29 -13.53
N PRO A 220 27.60 -6.29 -13.49
CA PRO A 220 26.83 -5.17 -12.94
C PRO A 220 27.09 -4.94 -11.45
N PHE A 221 27.42 -5.99 -10.70
CA PHE A 221 27.76 -5.88 -9.27
C PHE A 221 29.13 -5.26 -9.04
N TYR A 222 30.12 -5.61 -9.86
CA TYR A 222 31.44 -4.96 -9.82
C TYR A 222 31.35 -3.47 -10.17
N TYR A 223 30.49 -3.12 -11.13
CA TYR A 223 30.22 -1.73 -11.50
C TYR A 223 29.57 -0.93 -10.37
N PHE A 224 28.67 -1.55 -9.63
CA PHE A 224 27.98 -0.92 -8.49
C PHE A 224 28.89 -0.73 -7.26
N LEU A 225 29.82 -1.68 -6.99
CA LEU A 225 30.70 -1.62 -5.81
C LEU A 225 31.91 -0.69 -5.98
N GLY A 226 32.46 -0.59 -7.18
CA GLY A 226 33.73 0.08 -7.41
C GLY A 226 33.67 1.40 -8.18
N GLY A 227 32.46 1.84 -8.54
CA GLY A 227 32.35 2.92 -9.52
C GLY A 227 32.89 2.49 -10.91
N ALA A 228 32.65 3.33 -11.92
CA ALA A 228 32.99 3.01 -13.32
C ALA A 228 34.47 2.65 -13.57
N THR A 229 35.39 3.18 -12.77
CA THR A 229 36.83 2.97 -12.95
C THR A 229 37.32 1.60 -12.46
N LEU A 230 36.82 1.10 -11.34
CA LEU A 230 37.24 -0.20 -10.80
C LEU A 230 36.59 -1.37 -11.57
N GLY A 231 35.35 -1.19 -12.05
CA GLY A 231 34.67 -2.18 -12.87
C GLY A 231 35.37 -2.40 -14.23
N LEU A 232 35.88 -1.32 -14.84
CA LEU A 232 36.63 -1.41 -16.11
C LEU A 232 38.01 -2.04 -15.95
N ILE A 233 38.71 -1.78 -14.83
CA ILE A 233 40.04 -2.37 -14.55
C ILE A 233 39.89 -3.88 -14.33
N LEU A 234 38.88 -4.32 -13.59
CA LEU A 234 38.64 -5.73 -13.34
C LEU A 234 38.11 -6.47 -14.58
N ALA A 235 37.34 -5.83 -15.45
CA ALA A 235 36.91 -6.40 -16.73
C ALA A 235 38.05 -6.46 -17.76
N GLY A 236 38.98 -5.47 -17.78
CA GLY A 236 40.11 -5.40 -18.67
C GLY A 236 41.27 -6.34 -18.33
N ALA A 237 41.36 -6.83 -17.09
CA ALA A 237 42.38 -7.82 -16.68
C ALA A 237 42.09 -9.26 -17.16
N TRP A 238 40.99 -9.45 -17.90
CA TRP A 238 40.50 -10.78 -18.34
C TRP A 238 40.34 -10.93 -19.86
N LEU A 239 40.67 -9.91 -20.63
CA LEU A 239 40.92 -10.01 -22.08
C LEU A 239 42.40 -10.28 -22.36
#